data_3c3aa96bd32172a5bbc7939fee21a70a
#
_entry.id   3c3aa96bd32172a5bbc7939fee21a70a
#
_cell.length_a   1.000
_cell.length_b   1.000
_cell.length_c   1.000
_cell.angle_alpha   90.00
_cell.angle_beta   90.00
_cell.angle_gamma   90.00
#
_symmetry.space_group_name_H-M   'P 1'
#
loop_
_entity.id
_entity.type
_entity.pdbx_description
1 polymer ?
#
loop_
_entity_poly.entity_id
_entity_poly.type
_entity_poly.pdbx_seq_one_letter_code
_entity_poly.pdbx_strand_id
1 'polypeptide(L)'
;MNRRLIRTAAVALPLVLAGSLAACATSAAPAGTPTDSGDPVTGGTLTYLEHQAYTNLYPPQAGFYPNGGIVNNIAARLTWQNPETLEIEPWVAADWTVNDDATEYTFDLNPDITFSDGTPLDAAAVAKNFDTYGLGDADRGLTVSEAINNYASSEVVDEDTVTFRFSAPSPGFLQATSTINSGLLSPETLDGTIEDFGAGNAADIIGSGPFTVTDEKLGTEYTLEARDDYAWGPESADNDGRPYLDAVHVLITPEDSVRIGSLLAGQADFVRYVQAFDEDRVEGAGFTLYAPQTRGVNNSIALRPGNPLLSDIRVRQAIIAAVNAQEVVDTLFTENYPVATSVLSSQAVGYKDESEHYAYDPDKAEKLLDDAGWERGDDGIREKDGERLAITVYEAKPQPLSKQTLELIAQQLAKVGVELTVKPGDAGTYAEDTRDPLKTGFYHSMVGRADLDVIKSQYFTKNRDVLISQDAKLDELLLAVASEPDADKRIAASQAVQDYIAEQAYVIPLFEEPQVYGAATSVHGVAFESVGRPTFSGVWLAEQ
;
A
#
# COMPACT_ATOMS: atom_id res chain seq x y z
N MET A 1 40.30 -34.14 -68.38
CA MET A 1 39.64 -33.81 -69.67
C MET A 1 38.91 -32.51 -69.50
N ASN A 2 39.47 -31.43 -69.97
CA ASN A 2 38.91 -30.42 -70.91
C ASN A 2 37.61 -29.75 -70.45
N ARG A 3 37.38 -28.47 -70.39
CA ARG A 3 37.99 -27.24 -70.99
C ARG A 3 37.23 -26.04 -70.36
N ARG A 4 37.98 -25.02 -69.91
CA ARG A 4 38.11 -23.67 -70.54
C ARG A 4 36.85 -22.76 -70.43
N LEU A 5 37.01 -21.65 -69.70
CA LEU A 5 37.30 -20.24 -70.09
C LEU A 5 36.00 -19.47 -70.44
N ILE A 6 35.75 -18.26 -69.99
CA ILE A 6 36.38 -16.95 -70.26
C ILE A 6 35.78 -15.87 -69.37
N ARG A 7 36.58 -15.10 -68.68
CA ARG A 7 36.69 -13.68 -68.40
C ARG A 7 35.59 -12.73 -68.90
N THR A 8 35.15 -11.82 -68.01
CA THR A 8 35.42 -10.38 -68.28
C THR A 8 35.28 -9.58 -66.96
N ALA A 9 36.17 -8.62 -66.79
CA ALA A 9 36.30 -7.70 -65.66
C ALA A 9 35.48 -6.42 -65.91
N ALA A 10 34.97 -5.80 -64.89
CA ALA A 10 34.69 -4.38 -64.85
C ALA A 10 34.95 -3.82 -63.46
N VAL A 11 35.79 -2.83 -63.44
CA VAL A 11 36.26 -2.01 -62.33
C VAL A 11 35.19 -0.95 -61.98
N ALA A 12 34.87 -0.73 -60.72
CA ALA A 12 34.39 0.58 -60.21
C ALA A 12 34.64 0.74 -58.71
N LEU A 13 35.12 1.84 -58.41
CA LEU A 13 35.73 2.53 -57.24
C LEU A 13 34.93 2.52 -55.94
N PRO A 14 35.58 2.63 -54.77
CA PRO A 14 34.93 2.61 -53.46
C PRO A 14 34.44 3.99 -53.03
N LEU A 15 33.24 4.06 -52.48
CA LEU A 15 32.77 5.23 -51.70
C LEU A 15 32.83 4.87 -50.23
N VAL A 16 33.72 5.50 -49.50
CA VAL A 16 33.83 5.46 -48.05
C VAL A 16 32.68 6.30 -47.51
N LEU A 17 31.77 5.70 -46.73
CA LEU A 17 30.87 6.42 -45.88
C LEU A 17 31.12 5.96 -44.43
N ALA A 18 31.73 6.84 -43.65
CA ALA A 18 31.84 6.71 -42.18
C ALA A 18 30.46 6.93 -41.58
N GLY A 19 29.83 5.86 -41.10
CA GLY A 19 28.61 5.91 -40.30
C GLY A 19 28.95 5.75 -38.84
N SER A 20 28.73 6.80 -38.09
CA SER A 20 28.88 6.88 -36.64
C SER A 20 27.95 5.87 -35.97
N LEU A 21 28.49 4.92 -35.21
CA LEU A 21 27.77 4.10 -34.27
C LEU A 21 27.38 4.97 -33.06
N ALA A 22 26.16 5.51 -33.07
CA ALA A 22 25.50 5.98 -31.87
C ALA A 22 24.86 4.75 -31.18
N ALA A 23 25.46 4.31 -30.10
CA ALA A 23 24.84 3.34 -29.20
C ALA A 23 23.67 4.05 -28.52
N CYS A 24 22.44 3.79 -28.96
CA CYS A 24 21.25 4.09 -28.21
C CYS A 24 21.16 3.07 -27.08
N ALA A 25 21.49 3.48 -25.88
CA ALA A 25 20.98 2.81 -24.68
C ALA A 25 19.46 3.03 -24.67
N THR A 26 18.72 2.03 -25.06
CA THR A 26 17.28 1.97 -24.79
C THR A 26 17.12 1.67 -23.32
N SER A 27 16.85 2.72 -22.52
CA SER A 27 16.19 2.52 -21.24
C SER A 27 14.87 1.80 -21.54
N ALA A 28 14.68 0.63 -20.95
CA ALA A 28 13.40 -0.04 -20.93
C ALA A 28 12.39 0.90 -20.26
N ALA A 29 11.39 1.33 -21.02
CA ALA A 29 10.23 1.96 -20.44
C ALA A 29 9.52 0.93 -19.55
N PRO A 30 8.91 1.34 -18.44
CA PRO A 30 8.04 0.45 -17.65
C PRO A 30 6.97 -0.13 -18.57
N ALA A 31 6.57 -1.38 -18.29
CA ALA A 31 5.56 -2.09 -19.05
C ALA A 31 4.34 -1.18 -19.20
N GLY A 32 4.04 -0.79 -20.44
CA GLY A 32 2.96 0.13 -20.72
C GLY A 32 1.64 -0.49 -20.32
N THR A 33 0.81 0.27 -19.64
CA THR A 33 -0.61 -0.01 -19.46
C THR A 33 -1.18 -0.39 -20.85
N PRO A 34 -1.94 -1.50 -20.98
CA PRO A 34 -2.55 -1.84 -22.25
C PRO A 34 -3.38 -0.66 -22.73
N THR A 35 -3.13 -0.16 -23.93
CA THR A 35 -3.97 0.88 -24.54
C THR A 35 -5.30 0.23 -24.87
N ASP A 36 -6.32 0.62 -24.14
CA ASP A 36 -7.71 0.23 -24.35
C ASP A 36 -8.13 0.65 -25.78
N SER A 37 -8.57 -0.30 -26.60
CA SER A 37 -8.81 -0.09 -28.04
C SER A 37 -10.30 -0.13 -28.43
N GLY A 38 -11.19 0.18 -27.48
CA GLY A 38 -12.64 0.17 -27.73
C GLY A 38 -13.38 1.27 -26.98
N ASP A 39 -14.56 1.63 -27.45
CA ASP A 39 -15.48 2.50 -26.71
C ASP A 39 -16.07 1.69 -25.52
N PRO A 40 -16.21 2.29 -24.33
CA PRO A 40 -16.80 1.61 -23.18
C PRO A 40 -18.21 1.08 -23.46
N VAL A 41 -18.48 -0.14 -22.99
CA VAL A 41 -19.79 -0.79 -23.11
C VAL A 41 -20.47 -0.81 -21.75
N THR A 42 -21.73 -0.37 -21.70
CA THR A 42 -22.53 -0.43 -20.47
C THR A 42 -23.22 -1.77 -20.31
N GLY A 43 -23.32 -2.23 -19.07
CA GLY A 43 -23.97 -3.48 -18.69
C GLY A 43 -22.99 -4.60 -18.34
N GLY A 44 -23.55 -5.70 -17.88
CA GLY A 44 -22.79 -6.89 -17.49
C GLY A 44 -22.36 -6.91 -16.03
N THR A 45 -21.94 -8.09 -15.60
CA THR A 45 -21.46 -8.34 -14.23
C THR A 45 -20.05 -8.87 -14.28
N LEU A 46 -19.12 -8.19 -13.60
CA LEU A 46 -17.74 -8.63 -13.42
C LEU A 46 -17.67 -9.68 -12.32
N THR A 47 -17.12 -10.86 -12.60
CA THR A 47 -16.82 -11.86 -11.57
C THR A 47 -15.44 -11.64 -11.00
N TYR A 48 -15.36 -11.18 -9.75
CA TYR A 48 -14.11 -10.87 -9.05
C TYR A 48 -13.82 -11.86 -7.93
N LEU A 49 -12.64 -12.46 -7.92
CA LEU A 49 -12.18 -13.33 -6.84
C LEU A 49 -11.24 -12.60 -5.91
N GLU A 50 -11.69 -12.39 -4.68
CA GLU A 50 -10.89 -11.83 -3.58
C GLU A 50 -10.35 -12.98 -2.70
N HIS A 51 -9.10 -12.88 -2.24
CA HIS A 51 -8.49 -13.96 -1.46
C HIS A 51 -8.87 -13.97 0.03
N GLN A 52 -9.37 -12.86 0.56
CA GLN A 52 -9.77 -12.72 1.97
C GLN A 52 -11.11 -12.02 2.11
N ALA A 53 -11.89 -12.45 3.10
CA ALA A 53 -13.11 -11.74 3.47
C ALA A 53 -12.78 -10.41 4.18
N TYR A 54 -13.63 -9.41 3.98
CA TYR A 54 -13.58 -8.19 4.76
C TYR A 54 -13.96 -8.46 6.23
N THR A 55 -13.55 -7.58 7.13
CA THR A 55 -13.79 -7.72 8.57
C THR A 55 -14.56 -6.55 9.16
N ASN A 56 -14.38 -5.34 8.61
CA ASN A 56 -15.00 -4.12 9.11
C ASN A 56 -15.00 -3.04 8.03
N LEU A 57 -16.10 -2.31 7.89
CA LEU A 57 -16.27 -1.24 6.89
C LEU A 57 -16.30 0.17 7.50
N TYR A 58 -15.99 0.33 8.79
CA TYR A 58 -15.80 1.64 9.41
C TYR A 58 -14.58 2.33 8.77
N PRO A 59 -14.75 3.47 8.07
CA PRO A 59 -13.68 4.06 7.26
C PRO A 59 -12.35 4.25 7.99
N PRO A 60 -12.25 4.77 9.23
CA PRO A 60 -11.01 4.85 9.97
C PRO A 60 -10.26 3.52 10.16
N GLN A 61 -10.96 2.39 10.09
CA GLN A 61 -10.39 1.03 10.23
C GLN A 61 -10.32 0.26 8.91
N ALA A 62 -10.66 0.89 7.78
CA ALA A 62 -10.73 0.23 6.48
C ALA A 62 -9.36 0.03 5.80
N GLY A 63 -8.24 0.23 6.48
CA GLY A 63 -6.90 0.08 5.91
C GLY A 63 -6.55 -1.32 5.41
N PHE A 64 -7.15 -2.39 5.98
CA PHE A 64 -7.03 -3.74 5.45
C PHE A 64 -7.62 -3.83 4.03
N TYR A 65 -6.87 -4.43 3.07
CA TYR A 65 -7.23 -4.35 1.65
C TYR A 65 -8.65 -4.82 1.32
N PRO A 66 -9.17 -5.96 1.80
CA PRO A 66 -10.55 -6.38 1.56
C PRO A 66 -11.59 -5.38 2.08
N ASN A 67 -11.35 -4.76 3.25
CA ASN A 67 -12.21 -3.70 3.79
C ASN A 67 -12.20 -2.48 2.87
N GLY A 68 -10.98 -2.00 2.55
CA GLY A 68 -10.77 -0.84 1.70
C GLY A 68 -11.25 -1.04 0.28
N GLY A 69 -11.20 -2.24 -0.26
CA GLY A 69 -11.73 -2.56 -1.58
C GLY A 69 -13.23 -2.34 -1.70
N ILE A 70 -13.99 -2.61 -0.63
CA ILE A 70 -15.43 -2.30 -0.58
C ILE A 70 -15.62 -0.79 -0.37
N VAL A 71 -15.02 -0.21 0.68
CA VAL A 71 -15.19 1.22 1.02
C VAL A 71 -14.81 2.13 -0.16
N ASN A 72 -13.76 1.77 -0.91
CA ASN A 72 -13.32 2.51 -2.09
C ASN A 72 -14.43 2.69 -3.16
N ASN A 73 -15.33 1.72 -3.26
CA ASN A 73 -16.37 1.71 -4.28
C ASN A 73 -17.78 2.12 -3.77
N ILE A 74 -18.00 2.08 -2.43
CA ILE A 74 -19.31 2.47 -1.87
C ILE A 74 -19.32 3.86 -1.22
N ALA A 75 -18.15 4.49 -1.02
CA ALA A 75 -18.05 5.79 -0.35
C ALA A 75 -17.18 6.76 -1.17
N ALA A 76 -17.76 7.88 -1.61
CA ALA A 76 -17.01 9.01 -2.15
C ALA A 76 -16.19 9.69 -1.03
N ARG A 77 -15.23 10.54 -1.39
CA ARG A 77 -14.37 11.32 -0.50
C ARG A 77 -14.50 12.81 -0.81
N LEU A 78 -14.07 13.66 0.13
CA LEU A 78 -14.08 15.11 -0.14
C LEU A 78 -13.20 15.45 -1.34
N THR A 79 -12.01 14.85 -1.39
CA THR A 79 -11.04 15.09 -2.47
C THR A 79 -10.61 13.77 -3.09
N TRP A 80 -10.00 13.85 -4.26
CA TRP A 80 -9.40 12.74 -4.97
C TRP A 80 -7.88 12.91 -4.98
N GLN A 81 -7.12 11.86 -4.70
CA GLN A 81 -5.69 11.87 -4.95
C GLN A 81 -5.42 11.17 -6.28
N ASN A 82 -4.97 11.94 -7.26
CA ASN A 82 -4.63 11.41 -8.57
C ASN A 82 -3.55 10.30 -8.41
N PRO A 83 -3.81 9.07 -8.87
CA PRO A 83 -2.89 7.96 -8.65
C PRO A 83 -1.56 8.08 -9.39
N GLU A 84 -1.48 8.91 -10.44
CA GLU A 84 -0.26 9.11 -11.22
C GLU A 84 0.61 10.25 -10.66
N THR A 85 -0.01 11.41 -10.41
CA THR A 85 0.70 12.63 -10.00
C THR A 85 0.79 12.79 -8.48
N LEU A 86 -0.07 12.11 -7.71
CA LEU A 86 -0.30 12.26 -6.27
C LEU A 86 -0.85 13.65 -5.87
N GLU A 87 -1.22 14.47 -6.83
CA GLU A 87 -1.90 15.74 -6.57
C GLU A 87 -3.30 15.51 -5.99
N ILE A 88 -3.73 16.43 -5.13
CA ILE A 88 -5.08 16.40 -4.57
C ILE A 88 -5.99 17.23 -5.48
N GLU A 89 -7.06 16.62 -5.94
CA GLU A 89 -8.02 17.16 -6.91
C GLU A 89 -9.44 17.21 -6.31
N PRO A 90 -10.33 18.04 -6.85
CA PRO A 90 -11.74 18.08 -6.45
C PRO A 90 -12.45 16.73 -6.62
N TRP A 91 -13.42 16.47 -5.74
CA TRP A 91 -14.37 15.36 -5.87
C TRP A 91 -15.73 15.80 -5.29
N VAL A 92 -16.08 15.40 -4.02
CA VAL A 92 -17.28 15.91 -3.34
C VAL A 92 -17.10 17.40 -3.02
N ALA A 93 -15.90 17.82 -2.63
CA ALA A 93 -15.56 19.24 -2.57
C ALA A 93 -15.17 19.75 -3.96
N ALA A 94 -15.79 20.87 -4.36
CA ALA A 94 -15.48 21.61 -5.59
C ALA A 94 -14.19 22.43 -5.46
N ASP A 95 -13.96 22.99 -4.27
CA ASP A 95 -12.81 23.84 -3.95
C ASP A 95 -12.55 23.84 -2.44
N TRP A 96 -11.38 24.34 -2.02
CA TRP A 96 -11.04 24.49 -0.61
C TRP A 96 -10.02 25.60 -0.38
N THR A 97 -10.00 26.11 0.85
CA THR A 97 -8.98 27.04 1.32
C THR A 97 -8.31 26.49 2.58
N VAL A 98 -7.04 26.81 2.75
CA VAL A 98 -6.23 26.42 3.91
C VAL A 98 -5.55 27.68 4.46
N ASN A 99 -5.57 27.89 5.78
CA ASN A 99 -4.82 28.97 6.38
C ASN A 99 -3.30 28.70 6.43
N ASP A 100 -2.48 29.73 6.64
CA ASP A 100 -1.02 29.67 6.51
C ASP A 100 -0.34 28.65 7.45
N ASP A 101 -0.94 28.33 8.59
CA ASP A 101 -0.41 27.39 9.57
C ASP A 101 -1.11 26.01 9.56
N ALA A 102 -1.90 25.73 8.52
CA ALA A 102 -2.60 24.45 8.33
C ALA A 102 -3.42 24.00 9.55
N THR A 103 -4.08 24.93 10.23
CA THR A 103 -4.96 24.70 11.37
C THR A 103 -6.44 24.90 11.06
N GLU A 104 -6.76 25.43 9.87
CA GLU A 104 -8.13 25.65 9.41
C GLU A 104 -8.24 25.35 7.93
N TYR A 105 -9.25 24.54 7.57
CA TYR A 105 -9.59 24.10 6.22
C TYR A 105 -11.06 24.37 5.97
N THR A 106 -11.39 25.11 4.93
CA THR A 106 -12.77 25.35 4.50
C THR A 106 -12.98 24.72 3.14
N PHE A 107 -14.02 23.90 3.01
CA PHE A 107 -14.39 23.21 1.77
C PHE A 107 -15.75 23.69 1.28
N ASP A 108 -15.83 23.97 0.00
CA ASP A 108 -17.05 24.24 -0.73
C ASP A 108 -17.46 22.96 -1.48
N LEU A 109 -18.67 22.45 -1.23
CA LEU A 109 -19.14 21.17 -1.74
C LEU A 109 -19.84 21.32 -3.10
N ASN A 110 -19.72 20.30 -3.95
CA ASN A 110 -20.54 20.20 -5.15
C ASN A 110 -22.01 19.98 -4.77
N PRO A 111 -22.95 20.66 -5.43
CA PRO A 111 -24.37 20.47 -5.17
C PRO A 111 -24.89 19.11 -5.72
N ASP A 112 -26.10 18.74 -5.30
CA ASP A 112 -26.86 17.60 -5.84
C ASP A 112 -26.23 16.22 -5.63
N ILE A 113 -25.28 16.07 -4.70
CA ILE A 113 -24.72 14.78 -4.29
C ILE A 113 -25.65 14.10 -3.28
N THR A 114 -25.85 12.79 -3.44
CA THR A 114 -26.73 12.01 -2.55
C THR A 114 -26.03 10.77 -2.01
N PHE A 115 -26.49 10.31 -0.85
CA PHE A 115 -26.21 8.95 -0.39
C PHE A 115 -27.07 7.93 -1.15
N SER A 116 -26.78 6.64 -0.97
CA SER A 116 -27.45 5.55 -1.68
C SER A 116 -28.94 5.37 -1.31
N ASP A 117 -29.38 5.97 -0.22
CA ASP A 117 -30.80 6.05 0.18
C ASP A 117 -31.53 7.27 -0.39
N GLY A 118 -30.83 8.12 -1.17
CA GLY A 118 -31.37 9.35 -1.75
C GLY A 118 -31.34 10.56 -0.82
N THR A 119 -30.84 10.45 0.41
CA THR A 119 -30.64 11.60 1.30
C THR A 119 -29.50 12.49 0.80
N PRO A 120 -29.57 13.83 0.98
CA PRO A 120 -28.53 14.73 0.48
C PRO A 120 -27.22 14.57 1.26
N LEU A 121 -26.09 14.70 0.54
CA LEU A 121 -24.78 14.84 1.12
C LEU A 121 -24.45 16.33 1.20
N ASP A 122 -24.75 16.95 2.32
CA ASP A 122 -24.56 18.37 2.61
C ASP A 122 -23.40 18.61 3.60
N ALA A 123 -23.11 19.87 3.90
CA ALA A 123 -22.07 20.26 4.84
C ALA A 123 -22.30 19.69 6.25
N ALA A 124 -23.55 19.47 6.68
CA ALA A 124 -23.85 18.88 7.97
C ALA A 124 -23.51 17.37 8.00
N ALA A 125 -23.81 16.66 6.93
CA ALA A 125 -23.42 15.26 6.78
C ALA A 125 -21.89 15.10 6.74
N VAL A 126 -21.18 15.95 5.99
CA VAL A 126 -19.72 15.98 5.93
C VAL A 126 -19.12 16.28 7.32
N ALA A 127 -19.62 17.31 8.00
CA ALA A 127 -19.20 17.64 9.37
C ALA A 127 -19.33 16.44 10.32
N LYS A 128 -20.48 15.73 10.29
CA LYS A 128 -20.71 14.54 11.11
C LYS A 128 -19.71 13.41 10.83
N ASN A 129 -19.36 13.19 9.55
CA ASN A 129 -18.35 12.21 9.18
C ASN A 129 -17.00 12.54 9.83
N PHE A 130 -16.51 13.76 9.62
CA PHE A 130 -15.18 14.15 10.13
C PHE A 130 -15.15 14.32 11.66
N ASP A 131 -16.23 14.77 12.30
CA ASP A 131 -16.33 14.77 13.76
C ASP A 131 -16.25 13.34 14.31
N THR A 132 -16.93 12.38 13.69
CA THR A 132 -16.85 10.97 14.08
C THR A 132 -15.45 10.41 13.86
N TYR A 133 -14.81 10.71 12.73
CA TYR A 133 -13.50 10.17 12.37
C TYR A 133 -12.34 10.86 13.11
N GLY A 134 -12.47 12.12 13.46
CA GLY A 134 -11.45 12.92 14.13
C GLY A 134 -11.51 12.86 15.65
N LEU A 135 -12.70 12.70 16.23
CA LEU A 135 -12.91 12.66 17.69
C LEU A 135 -13.12 11.23 18.21
N GLY A 136 -13.67 10.36 17.37
CA GLY A 136 -14.10 9.01 17.77
C GLY A 136 -15.32 9.02 18.70
N ASP A 137 -15.77 7.83 19.07
CA ASP A 137 -16.81 7.62 20.09
C ASP A 137 -16.55 6.31 20.83
N ALA A 138 -15.98 6.40 22.03
CA ALA A 138 -15.59 5.23 22.81
C ALA A 138 -16.79 4.40 23.27
N ASP A 139 -17.95 5.03 23.51
CA ASP A 139 -19.17 4.34 23.94
C ASP A 139 -19.76 3.48 22.82
N ARG A 140 -19.53 3.87 21.55
CA ARG A 140 -19.93 3.14 20.36
C ARG A 140 -18.79 2.29 19.75
N GLY A 141 -17.59 2.30 20.35
CA GLY A 141 -16.41 1.59 19.87
C GLY A 141 -15.77 2.20 18.61
N LEU A 142 -16.16 3.41 18.23
CA LEU A 142 -15.64 4.09 17.04
C LEU A 142 -14.32 4.78 17.35
N THR A 143 -13.24 4.33 16.73
CA THR A 143 -11.90 4.87 16.94
C THR A 143 -11.62 6.06 16.03
N VAL A 144 -10.69 6.91 16.42
CA VAL A 144 -10.18 8.00 15.57
C VAL A 144 -9.40 7.46 14.38
N SER A 145 -9.41 8.19 13.28
CA SER A 145 -8.58 7.91 12.11
C SER A 145 -7.12 8.30 12.39
N GLU A 146 -6.19 7.39 12.14
CA GLU A 146 -4.75 7.69 12.25
C GLU A 146 -4.25 8.69 11.19
N ALA A 147 -5.03 8.92 10.14
CA ALA A 147 -4.73 9.90 9.09
C ALA A 147 -5.17 11.32 9.45
N ILE A 148 -6.10 11.48 10.43
CA ILE A 148 -6.64 12.79 10.84
C ILE A 148 -6.01 13.20 12.18
N ASN A 149 -4.89 13.92 12.10
CA ASN A 149 -4.15 14.35 13.28
C ASN A 149 -4.70 15.68 13.82
N ASN A 150 -4.64 15.86 15.15
CA ASN A 150 -4.93 17.13 15.84
C ASN A 150 -6.33 17.71 15.59
N TYR A 151 -7.29 16.92 15.14
CA TYR A 151 -8.66 17.37 14.88
C TYR A 151 -9.28 17.96 16.15
N ALA A 152 -10.00 19.09 16.01
CA ALA A 152 -10.63 19.78 17.13
C ALA A 152 -12.15 19.90 16.95
N SER A 153 -12.62 20.35 15.79
CA SER A 153 -14.05 20.55 15.53
C SER A 153 -14.35 20.82 14.06
N SER A 154 -15.60 20.67 13.66
CA SER A 154 -16.17 21.22 12.43
C SER A 154 -17.07 22.42 12.72
N GLU A 155 -17.35 23.22 11.70
CA GLU A 155 -18.34 24.30 11.67
C GLU A 155 -19.07 24.27 10.33
N VAL A 156 -20.38 24.07 10.33
CA VAL A 156 -21.23 24.22 9.15
C VAL A 156 -21.48 25.70 8.94
N VAL A 157 -20.91 26.27 7.87
CA VAL A 157 -21.04 27.68 7.54
C VAL A 157 -22.40 27.94 6.86
N ASP A 158 -22.75 27.08 5.91
CA ASP A 158 -24.04 27.02 5.24
C ASP A 158 -24.28 25.61 4.67
N GLU A 159 -25.23 25.44 3.71
CA GLU A 159 -25.65 24.13 3.22
C GLU A 159 -24.54 23.38 2.47
N ASP A 160 -23.65 24.11 1.80
CA ASP A 160 -22.57 23.57 0.96
C ASP A 160 -21.16 23.95 1.44
N THR A 161 -20.99 24.66 2.56
CA THR A 161 -19.71 25.10 3.08
C THR A 161 -19.45 24.56 4.49
N VAL A 162 -18.31 23.85 4.68
CA VAL A 162 -17.88 23.32 5.98
C VAL A 162 -16.44 23.73 6.29
N THR A 163 -16.19 24.16 7.53
CA THR A 163 -14.84 24.47 8.03
C THR A 163 -14.39 23.48 9.10
N PHE A 164 -13.18 22.95 8.95
CA PHE A 164 -12.54 22.08 9.94
C PHE A 164 -11.44 22.83 10.68
N ARG A 165 -11.35 22.66 11.99
CA ARG A 165 -10.36 23.29 12.86
C ARG A 165 -9.50 22.25 13.56
N PHE A 166 -8.22 22.57 13.72
CA PHE A 166 -7.21 21.70 14.32
C PHE A 166 -6.54 22.38 15.50
N SER A 167 -6.21 21.60 16.54
CA SER A 167 -5.52 22.09 17.74
C SER A 167 -4.02 22.38 17.52
N ALA A 168 -3.45 21.91 16.41
CA ALA A 168 -2.10 22.14 15.95
C ALA A 168 -2.04 21.94 14.42
N PRO A 169 -0.98 22.39 13.73
CA PRO A 169 -0.82 22.21 12.29
C PRO A 169 -1.06 20.76 11.85
N SER A 170 -1.84 20.57 10.78
CA SER A 170 -2.22 19.25 10.25
C SER A 170 -2.13 19.23 8.71
N PRO A 171 -0.92 19.45 8.12
CA PRO A 171 -0.74 19.60 6.67
C PRO A 171 -1.10 18.34 5.87
N GLY A 172 -1.14 17.17 6.49
CA GLY A 172 -1.60 15.91 5.89
C GLY A 172 -3.12 15.80 5.73
N PHE A 173 -3.91 16.78 6.21
CA PHE A 173 -5.36 16.66 6.21
C PHE A 173 -5.96 16.60 4.81
N LEU A 174 -5.46 17.39 3.84
CA LEU A 174 -5.93 17.30 2.45
C LEU A 174 -5.77 15.90 1.87
N GLN A 175 -4.62 15.25 2.09
CA GLN A 175 -4.45 13.88 1.65
C GLN A 175 -5.36 12.93 2.45
N ALA A 176 -5.55 13.15 3.75
CA ALA A 176 -6.48 12.34 4.55
C ALA A 176 -7.92 12.41 4.01
N THR A 177 -8.36 13.58 3.48
CA THR A 177 -9.71 13.72 2.89
C THR A 177 -9.90 12.94 1.59
N SER A 178 -8.83 12.46 0.96
CA SER A 178 -8.85 11.66 -0.28
C SER A 178 -8.78 10.14 -0.05
N THR A 179 -8.50 9.71 1.18
CA THR A 179 -8.31 8.28 1.49
C THR A 179 -9.63 7.57 1.81
N ILE A 180 -9.63 6.25 1.64
CA ILE A 180 -10.76 5.40 2.08
C ILE A 180 -11.09 5.57 3.56
N ASN A 181 -10.09 5.96 4.40
CA ASN A 181 -10.28 6.20 5.82
C ASN A 181 -11.10 7.45 6.14
N SER A 182 -11.49 8.20 5.10
CA SER A 182 -12.38 9.36 5.15
C SER A 182 -13.57 9.22 4.19
N GLY A 183 -13.94 7.98 3.84
CA GLY A 183 -15.11 7.70 3.02
C GLY A 183 -16.39 8.27 3.64
N LEU A 184 -17.21 8.95 2.84
CA LEU A 184 -18.41 9.66 3.31
C LEU A 184 -19.60 8.70 3.36
N LEU A 185 -20.09 8.48 4.56
CA LEU A 185 -21.25 7.64 4.89
C LEU A 185 -22.42 8.51 5.37
N SER A 186 -23.63 7.98 5.22
CA SER A 186 -24.82 8.71 5.66
C SER A 186 -24.81 8.96 7.17
N PRO A 187 -25.45 10.05 7.62
CA PRO A 187 -25.65 10.30 9.04
C PRO A 187 -26.32 9.14 9.80
N GLU A 188 -27.22 8.40 9.14
CA GLU A 188 -27.90 7.22 9.70
C GLU A 188 -26.89 6.08 9.95
N THR A 189 -26.07 5.74 8.98
CA THR A 189 -25.01 4.73 9.15
C THR A 189 -24.03 5.12 10.28
N LEU A 190 -23.65 6.39 10.38
CA LEU A 190 -22.74 6.87 11.40
C LEU A 190 -23.33 6.91 12.83
N ASP A 191 -24.65 6.76 12.99
CA ASP A 191 -25.28 6.61 14.30
C ASP A 191 -25.13 5.20 14.88
N GLY A 192 -24.67 4.25 14.07
CA GLY A 192 -24.38 2.88 14.49
C GLY A 192 -23.17 2.73 15.43
N THR A 193 -22.95 1.52 15.90
CA THR A 193 -21.80 1.07 16.70
C THR A 193 -20.77 0.38 15.80
N ILE A 194 -19.60 0.07 16.33
CA ILE A 194 -18.55 -0.63 15.54
C ILE A 194 -19.02 -2.00 15.03
N GLU A 195 -19.92 -2.67 15.74
CA GLU A 195 -20.50 -3.95 15.35
C GLU A 195 -21.34 -3.83 14.08
N ASP A 196 -22.01 -2.69 13.85
CA ASP A 196 -22.84 -2.43 12.67
C ASP A 196 -22.01 -2.29 11.41
N PHE A 197 -20.71 -1.97 11.52
CA PHE A 197 -19.75 -1.98 10.44
C PHE A 197 -19.07 -3.34 10.23
N GLY A 198 -19.37 -4.33 11.06
CA GLY A 198 -18.78 -5.65 11.02
C GLY A 198 -19.16 -6.48 9.79
N ALA A 199 -18.43 -7.57 9.56
CA ALA A 199 -18.71 -8.50 8.47
C ALA A 199 -20.13 -9.09 8.60
N GLY A 200 -20.88 -9.10 7.49
CA GLY A 200 -22.28 -9.50 7.40
C GLY A 200 -23.27 -8.34 7.37
N ASN A 201 -22.79 -7.08 7.52
CA ASN A 201 -23.63 -5.89 7.55
C ASN A 201 -23.32 -4.92 6.39
N ALA A 202 -22.57 -5.36 5.37
CA ALA A 202 -22.16 -4.47 4.28
C ALA A 202 -23.35 -3.91 3.50
N ALA A 203 -24.44 -4.67 3.38
CA ALA A 203 -25.67 -4.21 2.71
C ALA A 203 -26.43 -3.11 3.46
N ASP A 204 -26.16 -2.93 4.76
CA ASP A 204 -26.78 -1.90 5.60
C ASP A 204 -25.99 -0.57 5.58
N ILE A 205 -24.81 -0.56 4.94
CA ILE A 205 -23.97 0.64 4.84
C ILE A 205 -24.51 1.57 3.74
N ILE A 206 -25.00 2.71 4.15
CA ILE A 206 -25.48 3.77 3.24
C ILE A 206 -24.31 4.68 2.91
N GLY A 207 -23.75 4.53 1.71
CA GLY A 207 -22.57 5.26 1.25
C GLY A 207 -22.89 6.28 0.16
N SER A 208 -21.91 7.06 -0.24
CA SER A 208 -22.00 8.12 -1.26
C SER A 208 -21.31 7.74 -2.57
N GLY A 209 -20.79 6.52 -2.68
CA GLY A 209 -20.01 6.06 -3.83
C GLY A 209 -20.85 5.56 -5.00
N PRO A 210 -20.17 5.10 -6.07
CA PRO A 210 -20.81 4.64 -7.30
C PRO A 210 -21.52 3.28 -7.20
N PHE A 211 -21.28 2.52 -6.13
CA PHE A 211 -21.88 1.21 -5.90
C PHE A 211 -22.52 1.12 -4.51
N THR A 212 -23.45 0.17 -4.37
CA THR A 212 -24.00 -0.30 -3.10
C THR A 212 -23.74 -1.79 -2.92
N VAL A 213 -23.65 -2.28 -1.68
CA VAL A 213 -23.53 -3.72 -1.45
C VAL A 213 -24.91 -4.36 -1.41
N THR A 214 -25.07 -5.45 -2.14
CA THR A 214 -26.27 -6.29 -2.14
C THR A 214 -25.88 -7.78 -2.03
N ASP A 215 -26.84 -8.64 -1.75
CA ASP A 215 -26.70 -10.11 -1.79
C ASP A 215 -25.48 -10.66 -1.01
N GLU A 216 -25.21 -10.11 0.17
CA GLU A 216 -24.12 -10.58 1.00
C GLU A 216 -24.38 -11.95 1.62
N LYS A 217 -23.40 -12.86 1.48
CA LYS A 217 -23.28 -14.10 2.26
C LYS A 217 -21.98 -14.06 3.06
N LEU A 218 -22.09 -13.87 4.34
CA LEU A 218 -20.98 -13.68 5.27
C LEU A 218 -19.77 -14.58 4.96
N GLY A 219 -18.64 -13.95 4.68
CA GLY A 219 -17.36 -14.62 4.44
C GLY A 219 -17.27 -15.45 3.16
N THR A 220 -18.28 -15.38 2.28
CA THR A 220 -18.34 -16.18 1.05
C THR A 220 -18.43 -15.32 -0.20
N GLU A 221 -19.41 -14.42 -0.26
CA GLU A 221 -19.65 -13.57 -1.43
C GLU A 221 -20.43 -12.31 -1.08
N TYR A 222 -20.35 -11.30 -1.93
CA TYR A 222 -21.21 -10.12 -1.95
C TYR A 222 -21.25 -9.54 -3.37
N THR A 223 -22.24 -8.70 -3.64
CA THR A 223 -22.38 -7.99 -4.91
C THR A 223 -22.29 -6.49 -4.68
N LEU A 224 -21.46 -5.81 -5.48
CA LEU A 224 -21.48 -4.36 -5.63
C LEU A 224 -22.40 -4.05 -6.81
N GLU A 225 -23.57 -3.44 -6.57
CA GLU A 225 -24.53 -3.05 -7.59
C GLU A 225 -24.35 -1.57 -7.94
N ALA A 226 -24.30 -1.25 -9.21
CA ALA A 226 -24.07 0.11 -9.69
C ALA A 226 -25.27 1.02 -9.36
N ARG A 227 -24.99 2.22 -8.89
CA ARG A 227 -26.00 3.25 -8.68
C ARG A 227 -26.33 3.95 -10.00
N ASP A 228 -27.61 3.94 -10.40
CA ASP A 228 -28.08 4.59 -11.62
C ASP A 228 -28.05 6.13 -11.55
N ASP A 229 -28.11 6.68 -10.35
CA ASP A 229 -28.13 8.12 -10.07
C ASP A 229 -26.75 8.73 -9.82
N TYR A 230 -25.67 7.93 -9.84
CA TYR A 230 -24.32 8.43 -9.60
C TYR A 230 -23.80 9.28 -10.76
N ALA A 231 -23.40 10.52 -10.49
CA ALA A 231 -22.95 11.50 -11.50
C ALA A 231 -21.94 12.52 -10.96
N TRP A 232 -21.15 12.16 -9.93
CA TRP A 232 -20.21 13.07 -9.27
C TRP A 232 -18.82 12.42 -9.03
N GLY A 233 -18.36 11.58 -9.94
CA GLY A 233 -16.99 11.05 -9.91
C GLY A 233 -15.96 12.17 -10.06
N PRO A 234 -14.66 11.90 -9.68
CA PRO A 234 -13.60 12.85 -9.92
C PRO A 234 -13.41 13.10 -11.43
N GLU A 235 -13.18 14.36 -11.82
CA GLU A 235 -13.03 14.73 -13.24
C GLU A 235 -11.87 14.01 -13.95
N SER A 236 -10.80 13.69 -13.20
CA SER A 236 -9.63 12.95 -13.72
C SER A 236 -9.81 11.44 -13.74
N ALA A 237 -10.93 10.90 -13.24
CA ALA A 237 -11.22 9.47 -13.35
C ALA A 237 -11.69 9.10 -14.77
N ASP A 238 -11.48 7.86 -15.17
CA ASP A 238 -11.89 7.35 -16.50
C ASP A 238 -13.41 7.39 -16.71
N ASN A 239 -14.19 7.46 -15.64
CA ASN A 239 -15.64 7.61 -15.65
C ASN A 239 -16.10 8.39 -14.39
N ASP A 240 -16.68 9.55 -14.60
CA ASP A 240 -17.22 10.45 -13.56
C ASP A 240 -18.73 10.25 -13.30
N GLY A 241 -19.39 9.40 -14.10
CA GLY A 241 -20.82 9.12 -14.02
C GLY A 241 -21.15 7.72 -13.51
N ARG A 242 -22.37 7.26 -13.87
CA ARG A 242 -22.81 5.90 -13.59
C ARG A 242 -21.75 4.88 -14.03
N PRO A 243 -21.40 3.89 -13.19
CA PRO A 243 -20.49 2.82 -13.60
C PRO A 243 -20.92 2.14 -14.91
N TYR A 244 -19.97 1.74 -15.73
CA TYR A 244 -20.31 1.01 -16.95
C TYR A 244 -20.88 -0.38 -16.66
N LEU A 245 -20.34 -1.09 -15.65
CA LEU A 245 -20.90 -2.36 -15.19
C LEU A 245 -22.27 -2.16 -14.51
N ASP A 246 -23.13 -3.20 -14.60
CA ASP A 246 -24.32 -3.27 -13.75
C ASP A 246 -23.96 -3.73 -12.33
N ALA A 247 -22.97 -4.64 -12.21
CA ALA A 247 -22.54 -5.16 -10.92
C ALA A 247 -21.10 -5.72 -10.94
N VAL A 248 -20.51 -5.84 -9.75
CA VAL A 248 -19.32 -6.64 -9.48
C VAL A 248 -19.70 -7.74 -8.48
N HIS A 249 -19.68 -8.99 -8.91
CA HIS A 249 -19.91 -10.13 -8.04
C HIS A 249 -18.60 -10.62 -7.45
N VAL A 250 -18.42 -10.44 -6.17
CA VAL A 250 -17.18 -10.74 -5.44
C VAL A 250 -17.32 -12.08 -4.71
N LEU A 251 -16.43 -13.00 -5.02
CA LEU A 251 -16.34 -14.34 -4.41
C LEU A 251 -15.08 -14.44 -3.57
N ILE A 252 -15.22 -14.81 -2.30
CA ILE A 252 -14.07 -15.04 -1.41
C ILE A 252 -13.46 -16.40 -1.71
N THR A 253 -12.27 -16.39 -2.27
CA THR A 253 -11.56 -17.58 -2.75
C THR A 253 -10.13 -17.61 -2.18
N PRO A 254 -9.93 -18.11 -0.94
CA PRO A 254 -8.64 -18.04 -0.24
C PRO A 254 -7.53 -18.85 -0.91
N GLU A 255 -7.86 -19.98 -1.53
CA GLU A 255 -6.89 -20.91 -2.11
C GLU A 255 -6.35 -20.38 -3.44
N ASP A 256 -5.04 -20.06 -3.51
CA ASP A 256 -4.39 -19.48 -4.70
C ASP A 256 -4.62 -20.34 -5.95
N SER A 257 -4.46 -21.67 -5.84
CA SER A 257 -4.64 -22.60 -6.97
C SER A 257 -6.07 -22.61 -7.53
N VAL A 258 -7.08 -22.41 -6.68
CA VAL A 258 -8.48 -22.30 -7.11
C VAL A 258 -8.73 -20.96 -7.78
N ARG A 259 -8.23 -19.88 -7.18
CA ARG A 259 -8.40 -18.51 -7.68
C ARG A 259 -7.77 -18.36 -9.07
N ILE A 260 -6.48 -18.71 -9.20
CA ILE A 260 -5.77 -18.65 -10.48
C ILE A 260 -6.33 -19.66 -11.49
N GLY A 261 -6.67 -20.87 -11.03
CA GLY A 261 -7.31 -21.87 -11.89
C GLY A 261 -8.65 -21.41 -12.48
N SER A 262 -9.46 -20.70 -11.70
CA SER A 262 -10.75 -20.13 -12.15
C SER A 262 -10.56 -19.02 -13.19
N LEU A 263 -9.57 -18.11 -13.00
CA LEU A 263 -9.22 -17.12 -13.99
C LEU A 263 -8.81 -17.76 -15.32
N LEU A 264 -7.85 -18.69 -15.27
CA LEU A 264 -7.33 -19.38 -16.46
C LEU A 264 -8.37 -20.25 -17.19
N ALA A 265 -9.42 -20.68 -16.49
CA ALA A 265 -10.54 -21.43 -17.06
C ALA A 265 -11.67 -20.52 -17.57
N GLY A 266 -11.57 -19.21 -17.48
CA GLY A 266 -12.62 -18.25 -17.84
C GLY A 266 -13.86 -18.32 -16.94
N GLN A 267 -13.69 -18.75 -15.68
CA GLN A 267 -14.74 -18.79 -14.67
C GLN A 267 -14.75 -17.54 -13.77
N ALA A 268 -13.74 -16.72 -13.88
CA ALA A 268 -13.61 -15.42 -13.25
C ALA A 268 -13.01 -14.43 -14.25
N ASP A 269 -13.40 -13.18 -14.14
CA ASP A 269 -12.95 -12.10 -15.00
C ASP A 269 -11.75 -11.35 -14.39
N PHE A 270 -11.73 -11.21 -13.07
CA PHE A 270 -10.75 -10.44 -12.34
C PHE A 270 -10.38 -11.15 -11.03
N VAL A 271 -9.10 -11.16 -10.69
CA VAL A 271 -8.62 -11.79 -9.45
C VAL A 271 -7.61 -10.90 -8.75
N ARG A 272 -7.62 -10.86 -7.43
CA ARG A 272 -6.59 -10.21 -6.61
C ARG A 272 -5.63 -11.21 -6.01
N TYR A 273 -4.44 -10.73 -5.67
CA TYR A 273 -3.40 -11.49 -4.98
C TYR A 273 -2.88 -12.65 -5.83
N VAL A 274 -2.46 -12.30 -7.06
CA VAL A 274 -1.66 -13.20 -7.89
C VAL A 274 -0.29 -13.29 -7.24
N GLN A 275 0.11 -14.49 -6.83
CA GLN A 275 1.42 -14.70 -6.20
C GLN A 275 2.52 -14.59 -7.26
N ALA A 276 3.70 -14.13 -6.85
CA ALA A 276 4.85 -13.96 -7.73
C ALA A 276 5.15 -15.21 -8.58
N PHE A 277 5.01 -16.40 -8.03
CA PHE A 277 5.24 -17.66 -8.75
C PHE A 277 4.14 -18.03 -9.78
N ASP A 278 2.99 -17.35 -9.77
CA ASP A 278 1.89 -17.54 -10.73
C ASP A 278 1.84 -16.43 -11.80
N GLU A 279 2.57 -15.33 -11.65
CA GLU A 279 2.54 -14.18 -12.56
C GLU A 279 2.87 -14.58 -14.00
N ASP A 280 4.02 -15.21 -14.23
CA ASP A 280 4.42 -15.73 -15.56
C ASP A 280 3.39 -16.67 -16.18
N ARG A 281 2.71 -17.46 -15.34
CA ARG A 281 1.69 -18.39 -15.80
C ARG A 281 0.41 -17.68 -16.26
N VAL A 282 0.02 -16.61 -15.57
CA VAL A 282 -1.15 -15.79 -15.93
C VAL A 282 -0.87 -15.04 -17.22
N GLU A 283 0.26 -14.35 -17.33
CA GLU A 283 0.66 -13.63 -18.56
C GLU A 283 0.88 -14.57 -19.74
N GLY A 284 1.59 -15.68 -19.52
CA GLY A 284 1.86 -16.70 -20.54
C GLY A 284 0.60 -17.38 -21.08
N ALA A 285 -0.51 -17.34 -20.34
CA ALA A 285 -1.82 -17.79 -20.79
C ALA A 285 -2.64 -16.70 -21.51
N GLY A 286 -2.10 -15.49 -21.66
CA GLY A 286 -2.71 -14.37 -22.39
C GLY A 286 -3.63 -13.48 -21.56
N PHE A 287 -3.60 -13.59 -20.23
CA PHE A 287 -4.31 -12.70 -19.33
C PHE A 287 -3.48 -11.44 -19.04
N THR A 288 -4.13 -10.37 -18.62
CA THR A 288 -3.46 -9.12 -18.23
C THR A 288 -3.09 -9.16 -16.77
N LEU A 289 -1.84 -8.79 -16.43
CA LEU A 289 -1.44 -8.51 -15.06
C LEU A 289 -1.40 -7.00 -14.82
N TYR A 290 -1.90 -6.61 -13.65
CA TYR A 290 -1.73 -5.27 -13.11
C TYR A 290 -0.98 -5.37 -11.79
N ALA A 291 0.04 -4.54 -11.62
CA ALA A 291 0.87 -4.53 -10.41
C ALA A 291 1.06 -3.09 -9.87
N PRO A 292 -0.05 -2.36 -9.55
CA PRO A 292 0.07 -1.03 -8.98
C PRO A 292 0.85 -1.08 -7.67
N GLN A 293 1.83 -0.19 -7.55
CA GLN A 293 2.68 -0.13 -6.37
C GLN A 293 1.94 0.43 -5.15
N THR A 294 2.14 -0.20 -4.01
CA THR A 294 1.67 0.32 -2.73
C THR A 294 2.62 1.39 -2.24
N ARG A 295 2.24 2.66 -2.38
CA ARG A 295 3.03 3.78 -1.87
C ARG A 295 2.94 3.84 -0.36
N GLY A 296 4.03 4.25 0.30
CA GLY A 296 4.10 4.37 1.76
C GLY A 296 5.34 3.73 2.35
N VAL A 297 5.22 3.09 3.52
CA VAL A 297 6.31 2.37 4.17
C VAL A 297 6.45 0.99 3.54
N ASN A 298 7.65 0.71 3.02
CA ASN A 298 7.99 -0.52 2.33
C ASN A 298 7.80 -1.78 3.18
N ASN A 299 7.68 -2.92 2.49
CA ASN A 299 7.80 -4.22 3.14
C ASN A 299 9.17 -4.32 3.79
N SER A 300 9.19 -4.50 5.10
CA SER A 300 10.41 -4.32 5.90
C SER A 300 10.36 -5.09 7.22
N ILE A 301 11.54 -5.28 7.82
CA ILE A 301 11.67 -5.85 9.16
C ILE A 301 12.16 -4.76 10.12
N ALA A 302 11.35 -4.43 11.12
CA ALA A 302 11.74 -3.58 12.22
C ALA A 302 12.62 -4.37 13.21
N LEU A 303 13.78 -3.80 13.58
CA LEU A 303 14.71 -4.31 14.58
C LEU A 303 14.45 -3.58 15.90
N ARG A 304 13.93 -4.28 16.90
CA ARG A 304 13.44 -3.69 18.15
C ARG A 304 14.56 -3.45 19.16
N PRO A 305 15.02 -2.22 19.39
CA PRO A 305 16.12 -1.94 20.30
C PRO A 305 15.80 -2.21 21.78
N GLY A 306 14.52 -2.34 22.13
CA GLY A 306 14.07 -2.79 23.45
C GLY A 306 14.35 -4.27 23.75
N ASN A 307 14.68 -5.08 22.73
CA ASN A 307 15.19 -6.42 22.93
C ASN A 307 16.68 -6.34 23.36
N PRO A 308 17.11 -6.98 24.46
CA PRO A 308 18.49 -6.92 24.94
C PRO A 308 19.53 -7.30 23.89
N LEU A 309 19.24 -8.30 23.03
CA LEU A 309 20.14 -8.76 21.95
C LEU A 309 20.31 -7.69 20.86
N LEU A 310 19.34 -6.79 20.70
CA LEU A 310 19.30 -5.74 19.67
C LEU A 310 19.57 -4.34 20.25
N SER A 311 19.88 -4.22 21.54
CA SER A 311 20.14 -2.93 22.19
C SER A 311 21.42 -2.24 21.67
N ASP A 312 22.46 -3.04 21.35
CA ASP A 312 23.69 -2.55 20.75
C ASP A 312 23.50 -2.26 19.26
N ILE A 313 23.72 -1.02 18.85
CA ILE A 313 23.60 -0.62 17.44
C ILE A 313 24.50 -1.43 16.50
N ARG A 314 25.67 -1.87 16.96
CA ARG A 314 26.60 -2.69 16.15
C ARG A 314 25.98 -4.03 15.77
N VAL A 315 25.17 -4.62 16.66
CA VAL A 315 24.42 -5.85 16.36
C VAL A 315 23.35 -5.58 15.31
N ARG A 316 22.59 -4.49 15.42
CA ARG A 316 21.61 -4.14 14.40
C ARG A 316 22.25 -3.83 13.04
N GLN A 317 23.35 -3.08 13.01
CA GLN A 317 24.12 -2.82 11.79
C GLN A 317 24.70 -4.11 11.18
N ALA A 318 25.14 -5.06 12.00
CA ALA A 318 25.61 -6.35 11.53
C ALA A 318 24.49 -7.17 10.91
N ILE A 319 23.31 -7.18 11.53
CA ILE A 319 22.12 -7.85 11.00
C ILE A 319 21.71 -7.25 9.64
N ILE A 320 21.67 -5.91 9.52
CA ILE A 320 21.39 -5.25 8.24
C ILE A 320 22.43 -5.64 7.18
N ALA A 321 23.72 -5.58 7.50
CA ALA A 321 24.78 -5.92 6.56
C ALA A 321 24.80 -7.43 6.17
N ALA A 322 24.19 -8.29 6.99
CA ALA A 322 24.08 -9.73 6.72
C ALA A 322 22.87 -10.12 5.87
N VAL A 323 21.90 -9.22 5.67
CA VAL A 323 20.71 -9.49 4.87
C VAL A 323 20.90 -8.99 3.43
N ASN A 324 20.78 -9.92 2.48
CA ASN A 324 20.79 -9.64 1.05
C ASN A 324 19.34 -9.56 0.53
N ALA A 325 18.76 -8.36 0.55
CA ALA A 325 17.40 -8.12 0.05
C ALA A 325 17.27 -8.44 -1.45
N GLN A 326 18.32 -8.22 -2.25
CA GLN A 326 18.33 -8.60 -3.66
C GLN A 326 18.17 -10.12 -3.85
N GLU A 327 18.89 -10.94 -3.06
CA GLU A 327 18.73 -12.41 -3.09
C GLU A 327 17.30 -12.84 -2.70
N VAL A 328 16.66 -12.11 -1.78
CA VAL A 328 15.26 -12.36 -1.40
C VAL A 328 14.33 -12.11 -2.57
N VAL A 329 14.48 -10.95 -3.24
CA VAL A 329 13.65 -10.60 -4.40
C VAL A 329 13.92 -11.57 -5.56
N ASP A 330 15.17 -11.80 -5.94
CA ASP A 330 15.53 -12.68 -7.06
C ASP A 330 15.07 -14.14 -6.87
N THR A 331 14.91 -14.57 -5.59
CA THR A 331 14.54 -15.96 -5.27
C THR A 331 13.03 -16.18 -5.17
N LEU A 332 12.29 -15.18 -4.64
CA LEU A 332 10.90 -15.36 -4.22
C LEU A 332 9.90 -14.53 -5.02
N PHE A 333 10.35 -13.48 -5.71
CA PHE A 333 9.48 -12.48 -6.32
C PHE A 333 9.82 -12.30 -7.80
N THR A 334 9.13 -11.36 -8.45
CA THR A 334 9.31 -10.98 -9.85
C THR A 334 9.84 -9.54 -9.96
N GLU A 335 10.01 -9.05 -11.19
CA GLU A 335 10.39 -7.66 -11.45
C GLU A 335 9.36 -6.62 -10.93
N ASN A 336 8.14 -7.07 -10.63
CA ASN A 336 7.10 -6.22 -10.05
C ASN A 336 7.39 -5.82 -8.59
N TYR A 337 8.39 -6.45 -7.95
CA TYR A 337 8.79 -6.22 -6.56
C TYR A 337 10.21 -5.62 -6.50
N PRO A 338 10.41 -4.32 -6.78
CA PRO A 338 11.74 -3.71 -6.70
C PRO A 338 12.33 -3.83 -5.30
N VAL A 339 13.65 -3.99 -5.21
CA VAL A 339 14.34 -3.95 -3.91
C VAL A 339 14.17 -2.57 -3.29
N ALA A 340 13.75 -2.52 -2.04
CA ALA A 340 13.58 -1.27 -1.31
C ALA A 340 14.94 -0.72 -0.85
N THR A 341 15.19 0.54 -1.14
CA THR A 341 16.42 1.26 -0.77
C THR A 341 16.23 2.25 0.37
N SER A 342 15.01 2.37 0.88
CA SER A 342 14.65 3.20 2.04
C SER A 342 13.44 2.60 2.75
N VAL A 343 13.07 3.15 3.90
CA VAL A 343 11.82 2.80 4.59
C VAL A 343 10.59 3.27 3.83
N LEU A 344 10.68 4.32 3.01
CA LEU A 344 9.62 4.75 2.09
C LEU A 344 9.82 4.16 0.70
N SER A 345 8.71 3.90 -0.01
CA SER A 345 8.71 3.53 -1.42
C SER A 345 9.34 4.62 -2.27
N SER A 346 10.08 4.22 -3.31
CA SER A 346 10.70 5.14 -4.27
C SER A 346 9.69 6.04 -4.98
N GLN A 347 8.41 5.63 -5.04
CA GLN A 347 7.31 6.40 -5.61
C GLN A 347 6.58 7.29 -4.58
N ALA A 348 6.98 7.27 -3.32
CA ALA A 348 6.40 8.13 -2.30
C ALA A 348 6.99 9.55 -2.36
N VAL A 349 6.16 10.56 -2.12
CA VAL A 349 6.63 11.93 -1.93
C VAL A 349 7.63 11.95 -0.77
N GLY A 350 8.75 12.64 -0.93
CA GLY A 350 9.79 12.77 0.11
C GLY A 350 10.71 11.54 0.24
N TYR A 351 10.61 10.56 -0.66
CA TYR A 351 11.58 9.47 -0.73
C TYR A 351 13.02 9.98 -0.77
N LYS A 352 13.90 9.25 -0.08
CA LYS A 352 15.34 9.43 -0.12
C LYS A 352 16.02 8.08 -0.26
N ASP A 353 16.98 7.96 -1.19
CA ASP A 353 17.79 6.77 -1.35
C ASP A 353 18.76 6.62 -0.18
N GLU A 354 18.64 5.54 0.57
CA GLU A 354 19.47 5.15 1.71
C GLU A 354 20.23 3.83 1.44
N SER A 355 20.34 3.41 0.18
CA SER A 355 20.93 2.13 -0.24
C SER A 355 22.33 1.87 0.33
N GLU A 356 23.13 2.92 0.58
CA GLU A 356 24.45 2.79 1.20
C GLU A 356 24.40 2.20 2.62
N HIS A 357 23.33 2.48 3.38
CA HIS A 357 23.11 1.95 4.72
C HIS A 357 22.69 0.48 4.71
N TYR A 358 22.06 0.03 3.62
CA TYR A 358 21.47 -1.30 3.48
C TYR A 358 22.28 -2.25 2.58
N ALA A 359 23.52 -1.86 2.25
CA ALA A 359 24.39 -2.67 1.42
C ALA A 359 24.74 -4.02 2.10
N TYR A 360 24.55 -5.13 1.37
CA TYR A 360 24.95 -6.47 1.80
C TYR A 360 26.46 -6.57 1.90
N ASP A 361 26.98 -6.82 3.09
CA ASP A 361 28.40 -6.97 3.39
C ASP A 361 28.59 -7.93 4.59
N PRO A 362 28.66 -9.23 4.35
CA PRO A 362 28.79 -10.23 5.42
C PRO A 362 30.11 -10.11 6.18
N ASP A 363 31.20 -9.63 5.57
CA ASP A 363 32.48 -9.43 6.24
C ASP A 363 32.38 -8.27 7.26
N LYS A 364 31.69 -7.18 6.88
CA LYS A 364 31.34 -6.09 7.80
C LYS A 364 30.45 -6.59 8.94
N ALA A 365 29.48 -7.45 8.64
CA ALA A 365 28.59 -8.02 9.65
C ALA A 365 29.36 -8.83 10.68
N GLU A 366 30.24 -9.73 10.26
CA GLU A 366 31.08 -10.52 11.15
C GLU A 366 31.98 -9.63 12.05
N LYS A 367 32.65 -8.65 11.44
CA LYS A 367 33.48 -7.70 12.16
C LYS A 367 32.69 -6.92 13.23
N LEU A 368 31.49 -6.44 12.91
CA LEU A 368 30.66 -5.70 13.86
C LEU A 368 30.22 -6.58 15.04
N LEU A 369 29.91 -7.85 14.80
CA LEU A 369 29.57 -8.80 15.86
C LEU A 369 30.79 -9.11 16.75
N ASP A 370 31.98 -9.30 16.14
CA ASP A 370 33.24 -9.46 16.88
C ASP A 370 33.55 -8.23 17.75
N ASP A 371 33.46 -7.02 17.17
CA ASP A 371 33.67 -5.74 17.88
C ASP A 371 32.61 -5.52 19.00
N ALA A 372 31.41 -6.11 18.88
CA ALA A 372 30.37 -6.11 19.91
C ALA A 372 30.60 -7.20 21.00
N GLY A 373 31.57 -8.07 20.82
CA GLY A 373 31.95 -9.12 21.78
C GLY A 373 31.13 -10.41 21.65
N TRP A 374 30.54 -10.66 20.49
CA TRP A 374 29.82 -11.90 20.19
C TRP A 374 30.78 -12.90 19.54
N GLU A 375 31.10 -13.99 20.21
CA GLU A 375 32.02 -15.03 19.75
C GLU A 375 31.26 -16.23 19.18
N ARG A 376 31.79 -16.91 18.15
CA ARG A 376 31.15 -18.11 17.59
C ARG A 376 31.21 -19.28 18.56
N GLY A 377 30.05 -19.85 18.88
CA GLY A 377 29.91 -21.09 19.61
C GLY A 377 30.25 -22.33 18.76
N ASP A 378 30.24 -23.50 19.39
CA ASP A 378 30.59 -24.77 18.76
C ASP A 378 29.64 -25.17 17.62
N ASP A 379 28.40 -24.71 17.65
CA ASP A 379 27.38 -24.95 16.63
C ASP A 379 27.32 -23.84 15.56
N GLY A 380 28.23 -22.87 15.64
CA GLY A 380 28.33 -21.76 14.70
C GLY A 380 27.47 -20.53 15.02
N ILE A 381 26.55 -20.61 15.99
CA ILE A 381 25.80 -19.45 16.48
C ILE A 381 26.64 -18.69 17.50
N ARG A 382 26.54 -17.36 17.45
CA ARG A 382 27.32 -16.49 18.33
C ARG A 382 26.75 -16.45 19.73
N GLU A 383 27.65 -16.35 20.72
CA GLU A 383 27.33 -16.26 22.13
C GLU A 383 28.13 -15.13 22.78
N LYS A 384 27.53 -14.50 23.80
CA LYS A 384 28.18 -13.49 24.64
C LYS A 384 27.70 -13.65 26.08
N ASP A 385 28.64 -13.75 27.03
CA ASP A 385 28.34 -13.93 28.47
C ASP A 385 27.41 -15.14 28.78
N GLY A 386 27.43 -16.16 27.90
CA GLY A 386 26.58 -17.35 28.00
C GLY A 386 25.17 -17.17 27.40
N GLU A 387 24.88 -16.04 26.78
CA GLU A 387 23.65 -15.78 26.06
C GLU A 387 23.85 -15.97 24.56
N ARG A 388 22.95 -16.71 23.91
CA ARG A 388 22.96 -16.94 22.45
C ARG A 388 22.37 -15.76 21.70
N LEU A 389 22.93 -15.43 20.53
CA LEU A 389 22.35 -14.45 19.61
C LEU A 389 21.22 -15.10 18.81
N ALA A 390 20.08 -15.33 19.49
CA ALA A 390 18.91 -16.00 18.98
C ALA A 390 17.67 -15.08 19.06
N ILE A 391 17.14 -14.69 17.91
CA ILE A 391 16.07 -13.71 17.77
C ILE A 391 14.80 -14.43 17.30
N THR A 392 13.64 -13.99 17.77
CA THR A 392 12.34 -14.51 17.34
C THR A 392 11.63 -13.49 16.45
N VAL A 393 10.97 -13.99 15.41
CA VAL A 393 10.04 -13.26 14.53
C VAL A 393 8.79 -14.09 14.30
N TYR A 394 7.66 -13.43 14.08
CA TYR A 394 6.43 -14.07 13.64
C TYR A 394 6.20 -13.84 12.14
N GLU A 395 5.70 -14.88 11.45
CA GLU A 395 5.14 -14.73 10.11
C GLU A 395 4.05 -13.65 10.12
N ALA A 396 4.13 -12.71 9.20
CA ALA A 396 3.13 -11.67 8.99
C ALA A 396 2.16 -12.12 7.90
N LYS A 397 1.07 -12.79 8.29
CA LYS A 397 0.09 -13.38 7.35
C LYS A 397 -0.40 -12.46 6.22
N PRO A 398 -0.61 -11.14 6.45
CA PRO A 398 -1.01 -10.23 5.38
C PRO A 398 0.09 -9.98 4.33
N GLN A 399 1.36 -10.25 4.66
CA GLN A 399 2.48 -9.94 3.77
C GLN A 399 2.73 -11.09 2.79
N PRO A 400 2.95 -10.80 1.49
CA PRO A 400 3.20 -11.84 0.51
C PRO A 400 4.47 -12.64 0.85
N LEU A 401 4.37 -13.95 0.77
CA LEU A 401 5.48 -14.90 1.02
C LEU A 401 6.28 -14.64 2.32
N SER A 402 5.63 -14.06 3.35
CA SER A 402 6.30 -13.66 4.60
C SER A 402 7.10 -14.79 5.22
N LYS A 403 6.54 -16.01 5.27
CA LYS A 403 7.23 -17.17 5.84
C LYS A 403 8.51 -17.48 5.06
N GLN A 404 8.43 -17.59 3.75
CA GLN A 404 9.56 -17.92 2.87
C GLN A 404 10.64 -16.83 2.94
N THR A 405 10.23 -15.56 2.94
CA THR A 405 11.11 -14.41 3.12
C THR A 405 11.90 -14.50 4.43
N LEU A 406 11.21 -14.73 5.54
CA LEU A 406 11.84 -14.85 6.86
C LEU A 406 12.74 -16.09 6.99
N GLU A 407 12.36 -17.22 6.38
CA GLU A 407 13.19 -18.44 6.35
C GLU A 407 14.46 -18.24 5.51
N LEU A 408 14.42 -17.50 4.40
CA LEU A 408 15.61 -17.17 3.61
C LEU A 408 16.52 -16.22 4.38
N ILE A 409 15.96 -15.19 5.02
CA ILE A 409 16.73 -14.28 5.90
C ILE A 409 17.36 -15.05 7.08
N ALA A 410 16.67 -16.02 7.66
CA ALA A 410 17.23 -16.87 8.71
C ALA A 410 18.47 -17.64 8.22
N GLN A 411 18.45 -18.13 6.98
CA GLN A 411 19.61 -18.79 6.37
C GLN A 411 20.78 -17.82 6.12
N GLN A 412 20.48 -16.58 5.72
CA GLN A 412 21.52 -15.54 5.54
C GLN A 412 22.16 -15.17 6.89
N LEU A 413 21.34 -14.93 7.92
CA LEU A 413 21.80 -14.58 9.26
C LEU A 413 22.63 -15.70 9.92
N ALA A 414 22.27 -16.97 9.70
CA ALA A 414 23.01 -18.11 10.21
C ALA A 414 24.46 -18.15 9.68
N LYS A 415 24.71 -17.65 8.45
CA LYS A 415 26.07 -17.56 7.87
C LYS A 415 27.00 -16.69 8.73
N VAL A 416 26.48 -15.66 9.39
CA VAL A 416 27.24 -14.77 10.28
C VAL A 416 27.08 -15.11 11.77
N GLY A 417 26.37 -16.20 12.09
CA GLY A 417 26.22 -16.73 13.45
C GLY A 417 25.04 -16.12 14.24
N VAL A 418 24.03 -15.59 13.57
CA VAL A 418 22.77 -15.14 14.18
C VAL A 418 21.68 -16.16 13.92
N GLU A 419 21.03 -16.64 14.98
CA GLU A 419 19.88 -17.55 14.89
C GLU A 419 18.60 -16.73 14.78
N LEU A 420 17.76 -17.01 13.75
CA LEU A 420 16.43 -16.44 13.62
C LEU A 420 15.38 -17.54 13.70
N THR A 421 14.55 -17.50 14.73
CA THR A 421 13.41 -18.42 14.90
C THR A 421 12.15 -17.80 14.33
N VAL A 422 11.60 -18.42 13.27
CA VAL A 422 10.34 -17.99 12.64
C VAL A 422 9.18 -18.76 13.27
N LYS A 423 8.24 -18.04 13.88
CA LYS A 423 7.00 -18.61 14.45
C LYS A 423 5.79 -18.39 13.52
N PRO A 424 4.77 -19.29 13.53
CA PRO A 424 3.57 -19.12 12.73
C PRO A 424 2.77 -17.86 13.11
N GLY A 425 2.26 -17.13 12.12
CA GLY A 425 1.50 -15.89 12.32
C GLY A 425 0.07 -16.10 12.86
N ASP A 426 -0.42 -17.34 12.91
CA ASP A 426 -1.71 -17.74 13.49
C ASP A 426 -1.57 -18.37 14.90
N ALA A 427 -0.39 -18.30 15.50
CA ALA A 427 -0.19 -18.77 16.86
C ALA A 427 -1.08 -18.02 17.85
N GLY A 428 -1.71 -18.74 18.79
CA GLY A 428 -2.59 -18.12 19.79
C GLY A 428 -1.92 -17.07 20.68
N THR A 429 -0.58 -17.06 20.73
CA THR A 429 0.23 -16.08 21.47
C THR A 429 0.65 -14.88 20.62
N TYR A 430 0.34 -14.85 19.30
CA TYR A 430 0.82 -13.83 18.38
C TYR A 430 0.61 -12.40 18.87
N ALA A 431 -0.65 -12.07 19.24
CA ALA A 431 -1.04 -10.72 19.64
C ALA A 431 -0.37 -10.26 20.94
N GLU A 432 -0.06 -11.18 21.86
CA GLU A 432 0.68 -10.90 23.08
C GLU A 432 2.17 -10.77 22.82
N ASP A 433 2.77 -11.78 22.16
CA ASP A 433 4.22 -11.86 21.95
C ASP A 433 4.73 -10.72 21.06
N THR A 434 3.96 -10.32 20.04
CA THR A 434 4.37 -9.23 19.13
C THR A 434 4.33 -7.83 19.78
N ARG A 435 3.69 -7.68 20.93
CA ARG A 435 3.70 -6.43 21.72
C ARG A 435 4.86 -6.38 22.72
N ASP A 436 5.58 -7.47 22.91
CA ASP A 436 6.67 -7.58 23.87
C ASP A 436 8.01 -7.72 23.13
N PRO A 437 8.90 -6.69 23.16
CA PRO A 437 10.19 -6.77 22.49
C PRO A 437 11.10 -7.85 23.09
N LEU A 438 10.88 -8.28 24.35
CA LEU A 438 11.63 -9.39 24.95
C LEU A 438 11.29 -10.75 24.33
N LYS A 439 10.07 -10.89 23.81
CA LYS A 439 9.58 -12.11 23.16
C LYS A 439 9.79 -12.11 21.65
N THR A 440 9.78 -10.92 21.02
CA THR A 440 9.85 -10.76 19.56
C THR A 440 10.79 -9.61 19.21
N GLY A 441 12.00 -9.96 18.77
CA GLY A 441 13.03 -8.95 18.42
C GLY A 441 12.84 -8.33 17.04
N PHE A 442 12.26 -9.09 16.09
CA PHE A 442 11.94 -8.61 14.74
C PHE A 442 10.44 -8.49 14.54
N TYR A 443 10.02 -7.52 13.69
CA TYR A 443 8.62 -7.34 13.31
C TYR A 443 8.52 -7.05 11.81
N HIS A 444 7.86 -7.95 11.06
CA HIS A 444 7.68 -7.85 9.63
C HIS A 444 6.36 -7.14 9.32
N SER A 445 6.42 -6.05 8.56
CA SER A 445 5.24 -5.23 8.22
C SER A 445 5.46 -4.28 7.04
N MET A 446 4.36 -3.72 6.52
CA MET A 446 4.30 -2.60 5.60
C MET A 446 3.10 -1.71 5.91
N VAL A 447 3.04 -0.50 5.37
CA VAL A 447 1.86 0.38 5.44
C VAL A 447 1.71 1.17 4.15
N GLY A 448 0.57 0.99 3.46
CA GLY A 448 0.22 1.77 2.27
C GLY A 448 -0.55 3.04 2.65
N ARG A 449 0.02 4.20 2.38
CA ARG A 449 -0.62 5.53 2.36
C ARG A 449 0.30 6.52 1.66
N ALA A 450 -0.25 7.29 0.72
CA ALA A 450 0.54 8.18 -0.13
C ALA A 450 0.73 9.59 0.47
N ASP A 451 0.85 9.70 1.80
CA ASP A 451 1.25 10.93 2.49
C ASP A 451 2.55 10.75 3.26
N LEU A 452 3.30 11.85 3.42
CA LEU A 452 4.58 11.88 4.14
C LEU A 452 4.48 11.41 5.60
N ASP A 453 3.34 11.63 6.27
CA ASP A 453 3.17 11.24 7.66
C ASP A 453 2.83 9.75 7.87
N VAL A 454 2.76 8.95 6.80
CA VAL A 454 2.66 7.50 6.90
C VAL A 454 3.80 6.90 7.72
N ILE A 455 4.99 7.49 7.64
CA ILE A 455 6.16 7.09 8.42
C ILE A 455 5.90 7.26 9.94
N LYS A 456 5.17 8.32 10.33
CA LYS A 456 4.71 8.53 11.70
C LYS A 456 3.71 7.45 12.14
N SER A 457 2.76 7.07 11.29
CA SER A 457 1.79 6.01 11.60
C SER A 457 2.49 4.71 11.98
N GLN A 458 3.62 4.39 11.35
CA GLN A 458 4.35 3.14 11.58
C GLN A 458 5.25 3.18 12.81
N TYR A 459 5.98 4.29 13.05
CA TYR A 459 7.09 4.30 14.00
C TYR A 459 6.86 5.17 15.25
N PHE A 460 5.85 6.04 15.27
CA PHE A 460 5.58 6.90 16.42
C PHE A 460 5.08 6.11 17.63
N THR A 461 5.63 6.41 18.82
CA THR A 461 5.34 5.65 20.06
C THR A 461 3.87 5.67 20.49
N LYS A 462 3.06 6.63 20.00
CA LYS A 462 1.61 6.71 20.28
C LYS A 462 0.74 6.19 19.14
N ASN A 463 1.34 5.65 18.06
CA ASN A 463 0.65 5.02 16.95
C ASN A 463 0.92 3.50 16.98
N ARG A 464 1.32 2.91 15.85
CA ARG A 464 1.60 1.45 15.76
C ARG A 464 2.84 1.05 16.54
N ASP A 465 3.84 1.95 16.64
CA ASP A 465 5.11 1.75 17.36
C ASP A 465 5.73 0.35 17.14
N VAL A 466 5.95 -0.01 15.88
CA VAL A 466 6.48 -1.35 15.55
C VAL A 466 7.89 -1.58 16.08
N LEU A 467 8.64 -0.52 16.35
CA LEU A 467 9.98 -0.57 16.93
C LEU A 467 9.96 -0.82 18.45
N ILE A 468 8.93 -0.37 19.13
CA ILE A 468 8.86 -0.34 20.61
C ILE A 468 10.16 0.25 21.20
N SER A 469 10.64 1.34 20.57
CA SER A 469 11.96 1.90 20.85
C SER A 469 11.96 2.88 22.02
N GLN A 470 10.84 3.55 22.28
CA GLN A 470 10.73 4.71 23.19
C GLN A 470 11.75 5.81 22.88
N ASP A 471 12.12 5.97 21.59
CA ASP A 471 13.09 6.95 21.13
C ASP A 471 12.45 8.33 20.97
N ALA A 472 12.68 9.21 21.95
CA ALA A 472 12.14 10.56 21.96
C ALA A 472 12.65 11.42 20.77
N LYS A 473 13.85 11.13 20.24
CA LYS A 473 14.38 11.87 19.08
C LYS A 473 13.66 11.45 17.80
N LEU A 474 13.37 10.16 17.64
CA LEU A 474 12.56 9.68 16.52
C LEU A 474 11.14 10.28 16.60
N ASP A 475 10.52 10.27 17.77
CA ASP A 475 9.22 10.89 17.97
C ASP A 475 9.20 12.38 17.62
N GLU A 476 10.22 13.14 18.01
CA GLU A 476 10.38 14.55 17.64
C GLU A 476 10.42 14.75 16.12
N LEU A 477 11.24 13.94 15.41
CA LEU A 477 11.37 14.00 13.96
C LEU A 477 10.06 13.64 13.24
N LEU A 478 9.37 12.61 13.71
CA LEU A 478 8.07 12.18 13.17
C LEU A 478 6.98 13.23 13.35
N LEU A 479 6.97 13.91 14.50
CA LEU A 479 6.05 15.02 14.75
C LEU A 479 6.36 16.24 13.87
N ALA A 480 7.63 16.50 13.56
CA ALA A 480 8.00 17.57 12.63
C ALA A 480 7.41 17.32 11.22
N VAL A 481 7.46 16.09 10.70
CA VAL A 481 6.80 15.72 9.42
C VAL A 481 5.30 15.98 9.47
N ALA A 482 4.65 15.60 10.59
CA ALA A 482 3.20 15.69 10.72
C ALA A 482 2.68 17.14 10.93
N SER A 483 3.55 18.09 11.29
CA SER A 483 3.15 19.44 11.67
C SER A 483 3.79 20.58 10.84
N GLU A 484 4.68 20.28 9.89
CA GLU A 484 5.30 21.29 9.02
C GLU A 484 4.36 21.65 7.86
N PRO A 485 3.82 22.88 7.79
CA PRO A 485 2.90 23.29 6.74
C PRO A 485 3.56 23.60 5.39
N ASP A 486 4.84 23.97 5.39
CA ASP A 486 5.61 24.23 4.17
C ASP A 486 6.00 22.91 3.51
N ALA A 487 5.58 22.68 2.26
CA ALA A 487 5.75 21.42 1.55
C ALA A 487 7.22 21.00 1.40
N ASP A 488 8.11 21.94 1.05
CA ASP A 488 9.54 21.64 0.86
C ASP A 488 10.22 21.27 2.20
N LYS A 489 9.87 21.99 3.27
CA LYS A 489 10.38 21.67 4.60
C LYS A 489 9.81 20.36 5.14
N ARG A 490 8.54 20.04 4.82
CA ARG A 490 7.92 18.78 5.18
C ARG A 490 8.60 17.59 4.49
N ILE A 491 8.97 17.75 3.21
CA ILE A 491 9.80 16.78 2.49
C ILE A 491 11.16 16.63 3.18
N ALA A 492 11.84 17.73 3.50
CA ALA A 492 13.13 17.67 4.19
C ALA A 492 13.02 17.03 5.59
N ALA A 493 11.93 17.27 6.31
CA ALA A 493 11.66 16.61 7.59
C ALA A 493 11.47 15.09 7.43
N SER A 494 10.74 14.65 6.39
CA SER A 494 10.60 13.22 6.07
C SER A 494 11.94 12.58 5.73
N GLN A 495 12.78 13.24 4.97
CA GLN A 495 14.12 12.76 4.64
C GLN A 495 15.01 12.65 5.90
N ALA A 496 14.91 13.61 6.83
CA ALA A 496 15.63 13.52 8.11
C ALA A 496 15.17 12.33 8.99
N VAL A 497 13.90 11.91 8.89
CA VAL A 497 13.41 10.68 9.54
C VAL A 497 14.03 9.45 8.90
N GLN A 498 14.10 9.39 7.56
CA GLN A 498 14.70 8.28 6.81
C GLN A 498 16.18 8.14 7.16
N ASP A 499 16.94 9.24 7.15
CA ASP A 499 18.33 9.27 7.60
C ASP A 499 18.47 8.68 9.01
N TYR A 500 17.66 9.19 9.94
CA TYR A 500 17.77 8.77 11.34
C TYR A 500 17.45 7.29 11.53
N ILE A 501 16.41 6.76 10.87
CA ILE A 501 16.06 5.34 10.92
C ILE A 501 17.21 4.48 10.38
N ALA A 502 17.83 4.90 9.26
CA ALA A 502 18.96 4.19 8.65
C ALA A 502 20.22 4.26 9.52
N GLU A 503 20.58 5.46 10.04
CA GLU A 503 21.72 5.65 10.94
C GLU A 503 21.59 4.85 12.24
N GLN A 504 20.38 4.76 12.80
CA GLN A 504 20.10 3.99 14.01
C GLN A 504 19.94 2.48 13.73
N ALA A 505 19.99 2.07 12.47
CA ALA A 505 19.81 0.68 12.05
C ALA A 505 18.52 0.06 12.63
N TYR A 506 17.41 0.77 12.51
CA TYR A 506 16.12 0.36 13.08
C TYR A 506 15.32 -0.56 12.16
N VAL A 507 15.56 -0.52 10.86
CA VAL A 507 14.73 -1.21 9.86
C VAL A 507 15.61 -1.85 8.79
N ILE A 508 15.22 -3.02 8.32
CA ILE A 508 15.72 -3.65 7.10
C ILE A 508 14.63 -3.47 6.04
N PRO A 509 14.76 -2.55 5.09
CA PRO A 509 13.89 -2.53 3.92
C PRO A 509 14.13 -3.78 3.07
N LEU A 510 13.07 -4.39 2.55
CA LEU A 510 13.17 -5.60 1.75
C LEU A 510 12.82 -5.33 0.29
N PHE A 511 11.56 -5.02 0.03
CA PHE A 511 11.05 -4.74 -1.31
C PHE A 511 9.89 -3.74 -1.28
N GLU A 512 9.64 -3.10 -2.39
CA GLU A 512 8.44 -2.33 -2.63
C GLU A 512 7.32 -3.30 -3.03
N GLU A 513 6.19 -3.23 -2.34
CA GLU A 513 5.13 -4.21 -2.49
C GLU A 513 4.07 -3.72 -3.50
N PRO A 514 3.86 -4.42 -4.63
CA PRO A 514 2.72 -4.19 -5.49
C PRO A 514 1.48 -4.87 -4.94
N GLN A 515 0.31 -4.44 -5.41
CA GLN A 515 -0.89 -5.24 -5.37
C GLN A 515 -1.09 -5.90 -6.73
N VAL A 516 -0.97 -7.23 -6.80
CA VAL A 516 -0.99 -7.92 -8.09
C VAL A 516 -2.37 -8.48 -8.39
N TYR A 517 -2.90 -8.08 -9.56
CA TYR A 517 -4.21 -8.50 -10.08
C TYR A 517 -4.05 -9.19 -11.43
N GLY A 518 -4.89 -10.18 -11.67
CA GLY A 518 -5.03 -10.81 -12.99
C GLY A 518 -6.40 -10.52 -13.57
N ALA A 519 -6.46 -10.20 -14.86
CA ALA A 519 -7.69 -9.87 -15.56
C ALA A 519 -7.83 -10.66 -16.87
N ALA A 520 -9.05 -11.08 -17.19
CA ALA A 520 -9.39 -11.58 -18.50
C ALA A 520 -9.22 -10.48 -19.56
N THR A 521 -8.92 -10.85 -20.80
CA THR A 521 -8.71 -9.89 -21.90
C THR A 521 -9.98 -9.12 -22.29
N SER A 522 -11.14 -9.57 -21.82
CA SER A 522 -12.42 -8.87 -21.98
C SER A 522 -12.64 -7.76 -20.95
N VAL A 523 -11.81 -7.67 -19.91
CA VAL A 523 -11.91 -6.65 -18.86
C VAL A 523 -11.08 -5.44 -19.26
N HIS A 524 -11.71 -4.29 -19.34
CA HIS A 524 -11.12 -3.01 -19.73
C HIS A 524 -11.41 -1.92 -18.70
N GLY A 525 -10.70 -0.78 -18.79
CA GLY A 525 -10.91 0.37 -17.91
C GLY A 525 -10.55 0.09 -16.45
N VAL A 526 -9.61 -0.83 -16.18
CA VAL A 526 -9.16 -1.13 -14.82
C VAL A 526 -8.26 -0.01 -14.32
N ALA A 527 -8.70 0.67 -13.28
CA ALA A 527 -7.95 1.73 -12.60
C ALA A 527 -7.80 1.43 -11.11
N PHE A 528 -6.86 2.12 -10.48
CA PHE A 528 -6.53 1.93 -9.07
C PHE A 528 -6.39 3.28 -8.37
N GLU A 529 -6.78 3.35 -7.10
CA GLU A 529 -6.45 4.50 -6.26
C GLU A 529 -4.95 4.50 -5.88
N SER A 530 -4.49 5.56 -5.23
CA SER A 530 -3.06 5.85 -5.01
C SER A 530 -2.25 4.78 -4.25
N VAL A 531 -2.89 3.78 -3.63
CA VAL A 531 -2.22 2.66 -2.96
C VAL A 531 -2.65 1.29 -3.50
N GLY A 532 -3.19 1.26 -4.74
CA GLY A 532 -3.37 0.04 -5.51
C GLY A 532 -4.69 -0.72 -5.26
N ARG A 533 -5.74 -0.09 -4.71
CA ARG A 533 -7.08 -0.70 -4.66
C ARG A 533 -7.86 -0.40 -5.93
N PRO A 534 -8.60 -1.38 -6.50
CA PRO A 534 -9.33 -1.15 -7.74
C PRO A 534 -10.51 -0.19 -7.56
N THR A 535 -10.70 0.66 -8.55
CA THR A 535 -11.92 1.43 -8.76
C THR A 535 -12.68 0.80 -9.92
N PHE A 536 -13.99 0.52 -9.73
CA PHE A 536 -14.77 -0.20 -10.74
C PHE A 536 -15.64 0.70 -11.60
N SER A 537 -15.68 2.02 -11.37
CA SER A 537 -16.52 2.96 -12.14
C SER A 537 -16.21 2.98 -13.63
N GLY A 538 -14.92 2.92 -13.99
CA GLY A 538 -14.44 2.90 -15.37
C GLY A 538 -14.37 1.51 -16.00
N VAL A 539 -14.60 0.44 -15.22
CA VAL A 539 -14.45 -0.95 -15.72
C VAL A 539 -15.64 -1.34 -16.60
N TRP A 540 -15.35 -1.99 -17.73
CA TRP A 540 -16.34 -2.53 -18.64
C TRP A 540 -15.89 -3.85 -19.27
N LEU A 541 -16.85 -4.62 -19.78
CA LEU A 541 -16.63 -5.92 -20.39
C LEU A 541 -16.87 -5.84 -21.91
N ALA A 542 -15.82 -6.15 -22.70
CA ALA A 542 -16.00 -6.30 -24.14
C ALA A 542 -16.84 -7.55 -24.47
N GLU A 543 -17.65 -7.48 -25.51
CA GLU A 543 -18.35 -8.66 -26.04
C GLU A 543 -17.31 -9.72 -26.47
N GLN A 544 -17.49 -10.96 -25.98
CA GLN A 544 -16.63 -12.09 -26.33
C GLN A 544 -16.93 -12.64 -27.71
#